data_e7f0b25397f415e69e581f01bd3d2796
#
_entry.id   e7f0b25397f415e69e581f01bd3d2796
#
_cell.length_a   1.000
_cell.length_b   1.000
_cell.length_c   1.000
_cell.angle_alpha   90.00
_cell.angle_beta   90.00
_cell.angle_gamma   90.00
#
_symmetry.space_group_name_H-M   'P 1'
#
loop_
_entity.id
_entity.type
_entity.pdbx_description
1 polymer ?
#
loop_
_entity_poly.entity_id
_entity_poly.type
_entity_poly.pdbx_seq_one_letter_code
_entity_poly.pdbx_strand_id
1 'polypeptide(L)'
;MKNKNISPWAWIPTLYFAQGLPYVAVMTISVIMYKNLGISNTDIALYTSWLYLPWVIKPFWSPFVDLLKTKRWWIVSMQLLVGAGLAGIAFTIPMSNFFQTTLAIFWLVAFSSATHDIAADGFYMLALNVQDQALYVGIRSTFYRIATIAGQGLLVMLAGGLEIWTGSIKYGWSITFFILAGLFLAFCLYHKCILPCLLYTSPSPRD
;
A
#
# COMPACT_ATOMS: atom_id res chain seq x y z
N MET A 1 -30.20 7.42 -4.64
CA MET A 1 -29.08 7.16 -5.56
C MET A 1 -29.03 5.66 -5.82
N LYS A 2 -29.13 5.22 -7.10
CA LYS A 2 -29.16 3.78 -7.45
C LYS A 2 -27.88 3.09 -6.94
N ASN A 3 -28.04 2.08 -6.07
CA ASN A 3 -26.98 1.11 -5.79
C ASN A 3 -26.61 0.46 -7.14
N LYS A 4 -25.52 0.92 -7.76
CA LYS A 4 -24.92 0.19 -8.86
C LYS A 4 -24.39 -1.11 -8.25
N ASN A 5 -24.95 -2.24 -8.60
CA ASN A 5 -24.38 -3.56 -8.33
C ASN A 5 -23.06 -3.66 -9.12
N ILE A 6 -21.99 -3.13 -8.52
CA ILE A 6 -20.66 -3.21 -9.13
C ILE A 6 -20.13 -4.60 -8.83
N SER A 7 -19.80 -5.35 -9.87
CA SER A 7 -19.26 -6.71 -9.74
C SER A 7 -18.02 -6.70 -8.82
N PRO A 8 -17.90 -7.66 -7.90
CA PRO A 8 -16.71 -7.82 -7.05
C PRO A 8 -15.42 -7.96 -7.86
N TRP A 9 -15.47 -8.52 -9.05
CA TRP A 9 -14.33 -8.59 -9.97
C TRP A 9 -13.76 -7.24 -10.39
N ALA A 10 -14.55 -6.17 -10.34
CA ALA A 10 -14.08 -4.84 -10.71
C ALA A 10 -13.17 -4.21 -9.64
N TRP A 11 -13.26 -4.62 -8.36
CA TRP A 11 -12.53 -3.95 -7.30
C TRP A 11 -11.65 -4.89 -6.46
N ILE A 12 -12.00 -6.18 -6.29
CA ILE A 12 -11.20 -7.10 -5.46
C ILE A 12 -9.78 -7.26 -6.02
N PRO A 13 -9.57 -7.57 -7.30
CA PRO A 13 -8.23 -7.75 -7.85
C PRO A 13 -7.34 -6.51 -7.65
N THR A 14 -7.84 -5.35 -8.01
CA THR A 14 -7.07 -4.10 -7.93
C THR A 14 -6.84 -3.64 -6.50
N LEU A 15 -7.82 -3.84 -5.60
CA LEU A 15 -7.71 -3.46 -4.19
C LEU A 15 -6.62 -4.27 -3.48
N TYR A 16 -6.61 -5.59 -3.67
CA TYR A 16 -5.62 -6.47 -3.05
C TYR A 16 -4.26 -6.41 -3.73
N PHE A 17 -4.21 -6.10 -5.01
CA PHE A 17 -2.96 -5.75 -5.67
C PHE A 17 -2.36 -4.46 -5.08
N ALA A 18 -3.17 -3.42 -4.91
CA ALA A 18 -2.74 -2.17 -4.27
C ALA A 18 -2.35 -2.36 -2.79
N GLN A 19 -2.91 -3.36 -2.10
CA GLN A 19 -2.54 -3.70 -0.72
C GLN A 19 -1.15 -4.33 -0.62
N GLY A 20 -0.75 -5.19 -1.57
CA GLY A 20 0.54 -5.89 -1.54
C GLY A 20 1.75 -5.01 -1.86
N LEU A 21 1.59 -4.01 -2.72
CA LEU A 21 2.71 -3.19 -3.20
C LEU A 21 3.42 -2.35 -2.11
N PRO A 22 2.72 -1.63 -1.20
CA PRO A 22 3.39 -0.83 -0.18
C PRO A 22 4.14 -1.70 0.83
N TYR A 23 3.59 -2.87 1.16
CA TYR A 23 4.28 -3.84 2.00
C TYR A 23 5.65 -4.22 1.40
N VAL A 24 5.68 -4.55 0.11
CA VAL A 24 6.93 -4.87 -0.59
C VAL A 24 7.86 -3.65 -0.67
N ALA A 25 7.31 -2.48 -0.97
CA ALA A 25 8.11 -1.25 -1.03
C ALA A 25 8.81 -0.96 0.31
N VAL A 26 8.10 -1.15 1.43
CA VAL A 26 8.63 -0.91 2.78
C VAL A 26 9.57 -2.03 3.23
N MET A 27 9.22 -3.31 3.02
CA MET A 27 9.94 -4.43 3.63
C MET A 27 11.09 -4.95 2.78
N THR A 28 10.99 -4.87 1.46
CA THR A 28 11.99 -5.46 0.56
C THR A 28 12.73 -4.39 -0.26
N ILE A 29 11.98 -3.52 -0.91
CA ILE A 29 12.57 -2.54 -1.83
C ILE A 29 13.39 -1.49 -1.07
N SER A 30 12.95 -1.05 0.10
CA SER A 30 13.73 -0.14 0.96
C SER A 30 15.12 -0.70 1.29
N VAL A 31 15.18 -1.98 1.65
CA VAL A 31 16.43 -2.69 1.99
C VAL A 31 17.38 -2.75 0.78
N ILE A 32 16.85 -3.14 -0.38
CA ILE A 32 17.64 -3.21 -1.62
C ILE A 32 18.12 -1.81 -2.04
N MET A 33 17.24 -0.82 -1.98
CA MET A 33 17.56 0.57 -2.28
C MET A 33 18.68 1.09 -1.36
N TYR A 34 18.57 0.93 -0.04
CA TYR A 34 19.59 1.38 0.91
C TYR A 34 20.93 0.67 0.67
N LYS A 35 20.90 -0.63 0.35
CA LYS A 35 22.11 -1.37 0.02
C LYS A 35 22.80 -0.81 -1.23
N ASN A 36 22.05 -0.54 -2.28
CA ASN A 36 22.57 0.04 -3.52
C ASN A 36 23.09 1.48 -3.32
N LEU A 37 22.51 2.22 -2.37
CA LEU A 37 22.94 3.57 -2.01
C LEU A 37 24.10 3.61 -1.01
N GLY A 38 24.67 2.44 -0.66
CA GLY A 38 25.90 2.33 0.12
C GLY A 38 25.72 2.37 1.64
N ILE A 39 24.48 2.21 2.15
CA ILE A 39 24.23 2.11 3.58
C ILE A 39 24.77 0.76 4.11
N SER A 40 25.34 0.77 5.32
CA SER A 40 25.88 -0.43 5.95
C SER A 40 24.81 -1.48 6.23
N ASN A 41 25.15 -2.77 6.14
CA ASN A 41 24.19 -3.85 6.44
C ASN A 41 23.68 -3.79 7.87
N THR A 42 24.52 -3.34 8.81
CA THR A 42 24.16 -3.18 10.22
C THR A 42 23.08 -2.12 10.41
N ASP A 43 23.25 -0.95 9.77
CA ASP A 43 22.25 0.13 9.85
C ASP A 43 20.95 -0.27 9.17
N ILE A 44 21.05 -0.90 7.98
CA ILE A 44 19.86 -1.41 7.28
C ILE A 44 19.09 -2.37 8.21
N ALA A 45 19.75 -3.38 8.76
CA ALA A 45 19.11 -4.36 9.62
C ALA A 45 18.50 -3.73 10.89
N LEU A 46 19.23 -2.79 11.52
CA LEU A 46 18.79 -2.13 12.75
C LEU A 46 17.53 -1.26 12.53
N TYR A 47 17.52 -0.44 11.49
CA TYR A 47 16.45 0.55 11.29
C TYR A 47 15.28 0.02 10.47
N THR A 48 15.50 -0.85 9.46
CA THR A 48 14.39 -1.32 8.63
C THR A 48 13.57 -2.44 9.28
N SER A 49 14.15 -3.22 10.20
CA SER A 49 13.41 -4.29 10.91
C SER A 49 12.23 -3.73 11.73
N TRP A 50 12.32 -2.52 12.22
CA TRP A 50 11.23 -1.87 12.95
C TRP A 50 10.06 -1.43 12.06
N LEU A 51 10.28 -1.28 10.77
CA LEU A 51 9.23 -0.90 9.81
C LEU A 51 8.09 -1.92 9.72
N TYR A 52 8.29 -3.16 10.20
CA TYR A 52 7.25 -4.17 10.29
C TYR A 52 6.25 -3.92 11.44
N LEU A 53 6.63 -3.11 12.43
CA LEU A 53 5.83 -2.87 13.62
C LEU A 53 4.37 -2.45 13.35
N PRO A 54 4.06 -1.55 12.39
CA PRO A 54 2.68 -1.16 12.11
C PRO A 54 1.76 -2.34 11.79
N TRP A 55 2.24 -3.36 11.08
CA TRP A 55 1.42 -4.54 10.77
C TRP A 55 1.20 -5.45 11.99
N VAL A 56 2.13 -5.49 12.93
CA VAL A 56 2.01 -6.28 14.18
C VAL A 56 0.99 -5.64 15.12
N ILE A 57 1.04 -4.32 15.27
CA ILE A 57 0.20 -3.60 16.24
C ILE A 57 -1.15 -3.12 15.66
N LYS A 58 -1.53 -3.54 14.43
CA LYS A 58 -2.84 -3.27 13.81
C LYS A 58 -4.04 -3.37 14.77
N PRO A 59 -4.14 -4.42 15.64
CA PRO A 59 -5.31 -4.57 16.49
C PRO A 59 -5.56 -3.38 17.43
N PHE A 60 -4.52 -2.62 17.78
CA PHE A 60 -4.67 -1.50 18.72
C PHE A 60 -5.44 -0.32 18.13
N TRP A 61 -5.38 -0.08 16.81
CA TRP A 61 -6.14 1.02 16.18
C TRP A 61 -7.22 0.57 15.20
N SER A 62 -7.35 -0.74 14.95
CA SER A 62 -8.44 -1.26 14.13
C SER A 62 -9.82 -0.76 14.58
N PRO A 63 -10.17 -0.71 15.90
CA PRO A 63 -11.45 -0.17 16.34
C PRO A 63 -11.70 1.29 15.94
N PHE A 64 -10.65 2.12 15.89
CA PHE A 64 -10.79 3.52 15.45
C PHE A 64 -11.12 3.62 13.97
N VAL A 65 -10.53 2.75 13.13
CA VAL A 65 -10.85 2.67 11.71
C VAL A 65 -12.29 2.21 11.49
N ASP A 66 -12.84 1.40 12.41
CA ASP A 66 -14.22 0.93 12.35
C ASP A 66 -15.23 2.01 12.77
N LEU A 67 -14.89 2.84 13.74
CA LEU A 67 -15.80 3.79 14.35
C LEU A 67 -15.83 5.17 13.66
N LEU A 68 -14.70 5.65 13.13
CA LEU A 68 -14.58 7.08 12.79
C LEU A 68 -15.10 7.45 11.39
N LYS A 69 -14.97 6.59 10.40
CA LYS A 69 -15.35 6.88 9.00
C LYS A 69 -15.71 5.59 8.26
N THR A 70 -16.25 5.73 7.04
CA THR A 70 -16.54 4.58 6.18
C THR A 70 -15.27 3.89 5.73
N LYS A 71 -15.31 2.57 5.54
CA LYS A 71 -14.16 1.80 5.03
C LYS A 71 -13.66 2.32 3.67
N ARG A 72 -14.60 2.72 2.79
CA ARG A 72 -14.26 3.35 1.51
C ARG A 72 -13.45 4.63 1.68
N TRP A 73 -13.82 5.49 2.64
CA TRP A 73 -13.08 6.72 2.91
C TRP A 73 -11.64 6.42 3.35
N TRP A 74 -11.46 5.45 4.26
CA TRP A 74 -10.14 5.02 4.70
C TRP A 74 -9.29 4.46 3.56
N ILE A 75 -9.86 3.57 2.72
CA ILE A 75 -9.15 3.01 1.55
C ILE A 75 -8.60 4.13 0.66
N VAL A 76 -9.46 5.05 0.23
CA VAL A 76 -9.07 6.13 -0.69
C VAL A 76 -8.06 7.09 -0.04
N SER A 77 -8.27 7.46 1.23
CA SER A 77 -7.37 8.36 1.95
C SER A 77 -6.00 7.74 2.19
N MET A 78 -5.95 6.46 2.55
CA MET A 78 -4.66 5.77 2.77
C MET A 78 -3.92 5.53 1.46
N GLN A 79 -4.60 5.24 0.36
CA GLN A 79 -3.96 5.16 -0.96
C GLN A 79 -3.34 6.49 -1.39
N LEU A 80 -4.05 7.61 -1.14
CA LEU A 80 -3.49 8.93 -1.40
C LEU A 80 -2.26 9.21 -0.52
N LEU A 81 -2.33 8.84 0.77
CA LEU A 81 -1.23 9.07 1.71
C LEU A 81 -0.01 8.19 1.39
N VAL A 82 -0.23 6.92 0.99
CA VAL A 82 0.83 6.03 0.49
C VAL A 82 1.46 6.62 -0.78
N GLY A 83 0.66 7.07 -1.73
CA GLY A 83 1.16 7.71 -2.97
C GLY A 83 1.98 8.96 -2.67
N ALA A 84 1.49 9.84 -1.78
CA ALA A 84 2.22 11.03 -1.34
C ALA A 84 3.53 10.68 -0.61
N GLY A 85 3.51 9.65 0.25
CA GLY A 85 4.72 9.15 0.92
C GLY A 85 5.76 8.62 -0.06
N LEU A 86 5.33 7.81 -1.05
CA LEU A 86 6.24 7.28 -2.09
C LEU A 86 6.83 8.41 -2.94
N ALA A 87 6.05 9.44 -3.29
CA ALA A 87 6.57 10.64 -3.94
C ALA A 87 7.56 11.39 -3.04
N GLY A 88 7.28 11.49 -1.74
CA GLY A 88 8.19 12.09 -0.75
C GLY A 88 9.52 11.34 -0.68
N ILE A 89 9.51 9.99 -0.68
CA ILE A 89 10.72 9.18 -0.77
C ILE A 89 11.50 9.51 -2.04
N ALA A 90 10.82 9.56 -3.18
CA ALA A 90 11.43 9.88 -4.47
C ALA A 90 12.15 11.24 -4.46
N PHE A 91 11.53 12.26 -3.88
CA PHE A 91 12.13 13.59 -3.76
C PHE A 91 13.33 13.64 -2.80
N THR A 92 13.33 12.79 -1.77
CA THR A 92 14.36 12.87 -0.72
C THR A 92 15.58 11.99 -0.98
N ILE A 93 15.51 10.99 -1.87
CA ILE A 93 16.65 10.12 -2.24
C ILE A 93 17.89 10.93 -2.71
N PRO A 94 17.78 11.99 -3.53
CA PRO A 94 18.96 12.75 -3.97
C PRO A 94 19.60 13.61 -2.88
N MET A 95 18.92 13.84 -1.75
CA MET A 95 19.39 14.74 -0.67
C MET A 95 20.59 14.12 0.09
N SER A 96 21.34 14.96 0.82
CA SER A 96 22.50 14.51 1.59
C SER A 96 22.12 13.64 2.80
N ASN A 97 20.99 13.93 3.45
CA ASN A 97 20.48 13.21 4.62
C ASN A 97 19.37 12.22 4.25
N PHE A 98 19.42 11.65 3.02
CA PHE A 98 18.36 10.81 2.45
C PHE A 98 17.96 9.63 3.35
N PHE A 99 18.91 9.01 4.06
CA PHE A 99 18.65 7.81 4.84
C PHE A 99 17.62 8.08 5.95
N GLN A 100 17.87 9.07 6.80
CA GLN A 100 16.96 9.41 7.89
C GLN A 100 15.61 9.91 7.39
N THR A 101 15.63 10.74 6.34
CA THR A 101 14.42 11.34 5.78
C THR A 101 13.54 10.29 5.10
N THR A 102 14.12 9.44 4.26
CA THR A 102 13.36 8.35 3.60
C THR A 102 12.86 7.34 4.62
N LEU A 103 13.65 7.02 5.66
CA LEU A 103 13.24 6.12 6.73
C LEU A 103 12.01 6.65 7.48
N ALA A 104 11.98 7.94 7.82
CA ALA A 104 10.83 8.57 8.44
C ALA A 104 9.57 8.51 7.54
N ILE A 105 9.75 8.71 6.23
CA ILE A 105 8.64 8.61 5.29
C ILE A 105 8.20 7.14 5.10
N PHE A 106 9.12 6.17 5.11
CA PHE A 106 8.75 4.75 5.11
C PHE A 106 7.91 4.34 6.32
N TRP A 107 8.15 4.93 7.50
CA TRP A 107 7.28 4.76 8.66
C TRP A 107 5.85 5.25 8.37
N LEU A 108 5.72 6.44 7.79
CA LEU A 108 4.41 6.98 7.38
C LEU A 108 3.71 6.04 6.37
N VAL A 109 4.45 5.56 5.36
CA VAL A 109 3.93 4.61 4.36
C VAL A 109 3.52 3.28 5.02
N ALA A 110 4.31 2.77 5.97
CA ALA A 110 4.01 1.53 6.70
C ALA A 110 2.71 1.64 7.52
N PHE A 111 2.53 2.72 8.30
CA PHE A 111 1.29 2.97 9.04
C PHE A 111 0.09 3.17 8.11
N SER A 112 0.27 3.90 7.03
CA SER A 112 -0.79 4.11 6.03
C SER A 112 -1.18 2.81 5.35
N SER A 113 -0.22 1.97 4.99
CA SER A 113 -0.46 0.64 4.41
C SER A 113 -1.16 -0.29 5.38
N ALA A 114 -0.70 -0.35 6.64
CA ALA A 114 -1.34 -1.17 7.67
C ALA A 114 -2.80 -0.74 7.93
N THR A 115 -3.07 0.57 7.90
CA THR A 115 -4.43 1.12 8.02
C THR A 115 -5.28 0.82 6.78
N HIS A 116 -4.67 0.91 5.58
CA HIS A 116 -5.33 0.51 4.33
C HIS A 116 -5.76 -0.96 4.37
N ASP A 117 -4.91 -1.86 4.88
CA ASP A 117 -5.23 -3.28 5.03
C ASP A 117 -6.47 -3.50 5.90
N ILE A 118 -6.53 -2.83 7.08
CA ILE A 118 -7.69 -2.91 7.98
C ILE A 118 -8.96 -2.46 7.25
N ALA A 119 -8.87 -1.35 6.51
CA ALA A 119 -10.01 -0.81 5.80
C ALA A 119 -10.44 -1.70 4.62
N ALA A 120 -9.48 -2.25 3.86
CA ALA A 120 -9.74 -3.13 2.72
C ALA A 120 -10.38 -4.45 3.15
N ASP A 121 -9.85 -5.08 4.21
CA ASP A 121 -10.41 -6.33 4.75
C ASP A 121 -11.80 -6.09 5.37
N GLY A 122 -12.00 -5.00 6.10
CA GLY A 122 -13.32 -4.63 6.62
C GLY A 122 -14.30 -4.30 5.50
N PHE A 123 -13.87 -3.63 4.43
CA PHE A 123 -14.72 -3.36 3.26
C PHE A 123 -15.13 -4.66 2.56
N TYR A 124 -14.22 -5.60 2.38
CA TYR A 124 -14.48 -6.92 1.80
C TYR A 124 -15.57 -7.67 2.58
N MET A 125 -15.46 -7.70 3.91
CA MET A 125 -16.44 -8.37 4.77
C MET A 125 -17.81 -7.70 4.75
N LEU A 126 -17.88 -6.37 4.62
CA LEU A 126 -19.13 -5.62 4.59
C LEU A 126 -19.80 -5.62 3.21
N ALA A 127 -19.02 -5.67 2.15
CA ALA A 127 -19.52 -5.58 0.77
C ALA A 127 -20.04 -6.92 0.21
N LEU A 128 -19.64 -8.04 0.81
CA LEU A 128 -19.93 -9.39 0.30
C LEU A 128 -20.68 -10.22 1.34
N ASN A 129 -21.61 -11.04 0.87
CA ASN A 129 -22.22 -12.08 1.70
C ASN A 129 -21.23 -13.23 1.95
N VAL A 130 -21.52 -14.13 2.89
CA VAL A 130 -20.62 -15.22 3.31
C VAL A 130 -20.24 -16.15 2.16
N GLN A 131 -21.15 -16.42 1.22
CA GLN A 131 -20.90 -17.28 0.06
C GLN A 131 -19.92 -16.61 -0.92
N ASP A 132 -20.13 -15.33 -1.21
CA ASP A 132 -19.22 -14.56 -2.06
C ASP A 132 -17.85 -14.37 -1.40
N GLN A 133 -17.78 -14.15 -0.08
CA GLN A 133 -16.51 -14.10 0.64
C GLN A 133 -15.71 -15.39 0.45
N ALA A 134 -16.36 -16.55 0.58
CA ALA A 134 -15.72 -17.85 0.36
C ALA A 134 -15.23 -18.02 -1.08
N LEU A 135 -15.99 -17.54 -2.06
CA LEU A 135 -15.61 -17.60 -3.47
C LEU A 135 -14.39 -16.71 -3.79
N TYR A 136 -14.37 -15.49 -3.27
CA TYR A 136 -13.35 -14.51 -3.61
C TYR A 136 -12.10 -14.56 -2.73
N VAL A 137 -12.05 -15.37 -1.67
CA VAL A 137 -10.89 -15.46 -0.78
C VAL A 137 -9.62 -15.91 -1.50
N GLY A 138 -9.73 -16.83 -2.44
CA GLY A 138 -8.61 -17.26 -3.28
C GLY A 138 -8.13 -16.15 -4.21
N ILE A 139 -9.07 -15.43 -4.84
CA ILE A 139 -8.78 -14.33 -5.77
C ILE A 139 -8.03 -13.20 -5.06
N ARG A 140 -8.52 -12.74 -3.90
CA ARG A 140 -7.84 -11.69 -3.14
C ARG A 140 -6.40 -12.09 -2.77
N SER A 141 -6.21 -13.33 -2.30
CA SER A 141 -4.89 -13.85 -1.93
C SER A 141 -3.96 -13.95 -3.14
N THR A 142 -4.48 -14.35 -4.30
CA THR A 142 -3.72 -14.44 -5.54
C THR A 142 -3.23 -13.07 -6.00
N PHE A 143 -4.10 -12.06 -6.04
CA PHE A 143 -3.70 -10.72 -6.48
C PHE A 143 -2.76 -10.04 -5.50
N TYR A 144 -2.90 -10.27 -4.19
CA TYR A 144 -1.92 -9.86 -3.19
C TYR A 144 -0.54 -10.48 -3.46
N ARG A 145 -0.47 -11.79 -3.73
CA ARG A 145 0.78 -12.50 -4.04
C ARG A 145 1.39 -12.03 -5.36
N ILE A 146 0.57 -11.82 -6.39
CA ILE A 146 1.05 -11.25 -7.67
C ILE A 146 1.68 -9.89 -7.43
N ALA A 147 1.07 -9.03 -6.62
CA ALA A 147 1.63 -7.72 -6.28
C ALA A 147 2.96 -7.84 -5.56
N THR A 148 3.10 -8.77 -4.60
CA THR A 148 4.35 -8.95 -3.86
C THR A 148 5.47 -9.48 -4.77
N ILE A 149 5.21 -10.47 -5.61
CA ILE A 149 6.20 -11.04 -6.53
C ILE A 149 6.57 -10.01 -7.62
N ALA A 150 5.57 -9.40 -8.25
CA ALA A 150 5.77 -8.38 -9.27
C ALA A 150 6.51 -7.15 -8.71
N GLY A 151 6.12 -6.70 -7.51
CA GLY A 151 6.76 -5.58 -6.84
C GLY A 151 8.24 -5.84 -6.56
N GLN A 152 8.60 -7.02 -6.06
CA GLN A 152 10.01 -7.38 -5.81
C GLN A 152 10.83 -7.43 -7.10
N GLY A 153 10.31 -8.07 -8.15
CA GLY A 153 11.04 -8.22 -9.40
C GLY A 153 11.04 -6.95 -10.26
N LEU A 154 9.85 -6.44 -10.59
CA LEU A 154 9.71 -5.34 -11.55
C LEU A 154 10.28 -4.02 -11.04
N LEU A 155 10.12 -3.69 -9.75
CA LEU A 155 10.65 -2.43 -9.23
C LEU A 155 12.18 -2.42 -9.18
N VAL A 156 12.82 -3.54 -8.88
CA VAL A 156 14.29 -3.65 -8.90
C VAL A 156 14.82 -3.60 -10.32
N MET A 157 14.17 -4.31 -11.26
CA MET A 157 14.56 -4.25 -12.68
C MET A 157 14.36 -2.84 -13.25
N LEU A 158 13.28 -2.18 -12.89
CA LEU A 158 13.00 -0.80 -13.31
C LEU A 158 14.08 0.15 -12.76
N ALA A 159 14.42 0.04 -11.47
CA ALA A 159 15.44 0.87 -10.86
C ALA A 159 16.82 0.65 -11.54
N GLY A 160 17.20 -0.60 -11.79
CA GLY A 160 18.44 -0.91 -12.49
C GLY A 160 18.48 -0.41 -13.94
N GLY A 161 17.38 -0.56 -14.68
CA GLY A 161 17.27 -0.01 -16.03
C GLY A 161 17.35 1.52 -16.08
N LEU A 162 16.69 2.18 -15.13
CA LEU A 162 16.73 3.64 -14.99
C LEU A 162 18.10 4.14 -14.50
N GLU A 163 18.81 3.36 -13.68
CA GLU A 163 20.19 3.64 -13.28
C GLU A 163 21.11 3.67 -14.52
N ILE A 164 21.00 2.67 -15.40
CA ILE A 164 21.79 2.63 -16.65
C ILE A 164 21.44 3.86 -17.53
N TRP A 165 20.17 4.18 -17.65
CA TRP A 165 19.70 5.30 -18.49
C TRP A 165 20.10 6.67 -17.95
N THR A 166 20.05 6.87 -16.62
CA THR A 166 20.36 8.16 -15.97
C THR A 166 21.83 8.31 -15.59
N GLY A 167 22.60 7.21 -15.59
CA GLY A 167 23.97 7.18 -15.08
C GLY A 167 24.08 7.38 -13.56
N SER A 168 22.97 7.25 -12.80
CA SER A 168 22.95 7.52 -11.37
C SER A 168 22.00 6.60 -10.61
N ILE A 169 22.54 5.87 -9.63
CA ILE A 169 21.76 5.01 -8.71
C ILE A 169 20.64 5.82 -8.03
N LYS A 170 20.94 7.02 -7.54
CA LYS A 170 19.98 7.87 -6.85
C LYS A 170 18.81 8.24 -7.74
N TYR A 171 19.04 8.66 -8.96
CA TYR A 171 17.98 9.02 -9.90
C TYR A 171 17.21 7.80 -10.38
N GLY A 172 17.85 6.65 -10.58
CA GLY A 172 17.17 5.41 -10.92
C GLY A 172 16.10 5.04 -9.87
N TRP A 173 16.49 5.04 -8.61
CA TRP A 173 15.56 4.79 -7.49
C TRP A 173 14.49 5.89 -7.33
N SER A 174 14.88 7.17 -7.45
CA SER A 174 13.95 8.29 -7.34
C SER A 174 12.83 8.18 -8.38
N ILE A 175 13.17 7.97 -9.65
CA ILE A 175 12.17 7.83 -10.72
C ILE A 175 11.30 6.59 -10.51
N THR A 176 11.87 5.47 -10.03
CA THR A 176 11.11 4.25 -9.70
C THR A 176 10.03 4.53 -8.65
N PHE A 177 10.37 5.25 -7.59
CA PHE A 177 9.40 5.62 -6.56
C PHE A 177 8.37 6.64 -7.06
N PHE A 178 8.72 7.54 -7.98
CA PHE A 178 7.75 8.42 -8.64
C PHE A 178 6.74 7.65 -9.50
N ILE A 179 7.20 6.64 -10.24
CA ILE A 179 6.32 5.79 -11.04
C ILE A 179 5.36 5.03 -10.12
N LEU A 180 5.87 4.48 -9.01
CA LEU A 180 5.04 3.80 -8.03
C LEU A 180 4.04 4.74 -7.35
N ALA A 181 4.43 5.97 -7.04
CA ALA A 181 3.53 7.01 -6.53
C ALA A 181 2.41 7.33 -7.51
N GLY A 182 2.73 7.47 -8.80
CA GLY A 182 1.76 7.68 -9.87
C GLY A 182 0.77 6.52 -10.00
N LEU A 183 1.23 5.28 -9.86
CA LEU A 183 0.37 4.10 -9.83
C LEU A 183 -0.60 4.14 -8.64
N PHE A 184 -0.14 4.56 -7.45
CA PHE A 184 -1.01 4.71 -6.27
C PHE A 184 -2.04 5.82 -6.43
N LEU A 185 -1.69 6.91 -7.08
CA LEU A 185 -2.66 7.95 -7.45
C LEU A 185 -3.73 7.42 -8.41
N ALA A 186 -3.33 6.60 -9.39
CA ALA A 186 -4.26 5.93 -10.30
C ALA A 186 -5.20 4.97 -9.54
N PHE A 187 -4.68 4.15 -8.60
CA PHE A 187 -5.52 3.32 -7.74
C PHE A 187 -6.47 4.14 -6.88
N CYS A 188 -6.01 5.23 -6.30
CA CYS A 188 -6.84 6.13 -5.50
C CYS A 188 -8.02 6.68 -6.31
N LEU A 189 -7.77 7.17 -7.53
CA LEU A 189 -8.81 7.67 -8.43
C LEU A 189 -9.77 6.56 -8.87
N TYR A 190 -9.24 5.40 -9.24
CA TYR A 190 -10.04 4.24 -9.64
C TYR A 190 -10.96 3.77 -8.51
N HIS A 191 -10.43 3.55 -7.32
CA HIS A 191 -11.20 3.07 -6.17
C HIS A 191 -12.18 4.13 -5.67
N LYS A 192 -11.85 5.41 -5.78
CA LYS A 192 -12.82 6.50 -5.51
C LYS A 192 -14.05 6.41 -6.40
N CYS A 193 -13.91 5.95 -7.65
CA CYS A 193 -15.01 5.85 -8.61
C CYS A 193 -15.75 4.50 -8.53
N ILE A 194 -15.02 3.40 -8.29
CA ILE A 194 -15.52 2.03 -8.41
C ILE A 194 -16.06 1.46 -7.11
N LEU A 195 -15.46 1.77 -5.95
CA LEU A 195 -15.91 1.20 -4.69
C LEU A 195 -17.35 1.65 -4.36
N PRO A 196 -18.29 0.71 -4.11
CA PRO A 196 -19.64 1.05 -3.73
C PRO A 196 -19.70 1.82 -2.42
N CYS A 197 -20.64 2.74 -2.31
CA CYS A 197 -20.92 3.42 -1.06
C CYS A 197 -21.79 2.49 -0.20
N LEU A 198 -21.17 1.83 0.78
CA LEU A 198 -21.87 1.00 1.74
C LEU A 198 -22.53 1.93 2.78
N LEU A 199 -23.85 1.86 2.89
CA LEU A 199 -24.56 2.47 4.01
C LEU A 199 -24.32 1.60 5.24
N TYR A 200 -23.72 2.17 6.27
CA TYR A 200 -23.64 1.54 7.59
C TYR A 200 -25.06 1.50 8.15
N THR A 201 -25.74 0.40 7.99
CA THR A 201 -26.85 0.07 8.88
C THR A 201 -26.22 -0.48 10.15
N SER A 202 -26.28 0.25 11.24
CA SER A 202 -26.00 -0.33 12.57
C SER A 202 -26.85 -1.59 12.72
N PRO A 203 -26.29 -2.72 13.19
CA PRO A 203 -27.11 -3.88 13.51
C PRO A 203 -28.23 -3.44 14.45
N SER A 204 -29.47 -3.75 14.07
CA SER A 204 -30.61 -3.51 14.93
C SER A 204 -30.38 -4.31 16.21
N PRO A 205 -30.61 -3.73 17.41
CA PRO A 205 -30.47 -4.48 18.67
C PRO A 205 -31.49 -5.62 18.84
N ARG A 206 -32.19 -6.03 17.79
CA ARG A 206 -33.27 -7.01 17.78
C ARG A 206 -33.11 -8.19 16.83
N ASP A 207 -31.91 -8.40 16.24
CA ASP A 207 -31.63 -9.60 15.42
C ASP A 207 -30.68 -10.52 16.17
#